data_429acd3574e05830e3275ac6796ad94f
#
_entry.id   429acd3574e05830e3275ac6796ad94f
#
_cell.length_a   1.000
_cell.length_b   1.000
_cell.length_c   1.000
_cell.angle_alpha   90.00
_cell.angle_beta   90.00
_cell.angle_gamma   90.00
#
_symmetry.space_group_name_H-M   'P 1'
#
loop_
_entity.id
_entity.type
_entity.pdbx_description
1 polymer ?
#
loop_
_entity_poly.entity_id
_entity_poly.type
_entity_poly.pdbx_seq_one_letter_code
_entity_poly.pdbx_strand_id
1 'polypeptide(L)'
;MSTTVQKPSGIESHMLESPSPDTANLGISGLSLDRSLEKRLLWKLDLRVIPALWFLFAVSFMDRSSIGNARIAGMPESLHMKKNQYNIAVTIFTVAYVVFGMPANLISKRFGPKMLAVYMFAWGQGLTRTATGLIVCRFLMGMFEAGFVPGCAYLISCYYKRNEFLRRYAIFFSANTAASAFNGLLSSLLAKMGGVGGYEPWRWIFIMEAIITVVVSSVSFWIIVPFPENANFLSAEEKELLMARIQEDGGGIRNDDISFRRVLSMIADWKIWNCVIAYMAAEETASSLVAFQPTILKDLGWTATSAQVHTIPVYAAALVFTLACAWLSDYLQHRYAFTLLGAVLIVIGWSIELAQVPAPGVRYMGMFFVTSGSFVMMSTIVVWLCVNLGKGVKRSVAMGLLTGFGNCGAFVSGNVFIAEQAPRYPVGFGVGLAFGIIGGMAVTFYYFYLRNENRRRDKMQSSANGKTYTREELERMQDLGDAHPDFRFQM
;
A
#
# COMPACT_ATOMS: atom_id res chain seq x y z
N MET A 1 88.13 17.75 -6.27
CA MET A 1 87.64 16.36 -6.36
C MET A 1 86.19 16.39 -6.82
N SER A 2 86.00 16.13 -8.10
CA SER A 2 84.67 16.09 -8.77
C SER A 2 84.17 14.67 -8.66
N THR A 3 82.92 14.52 -8.28
CA THR A 3 82.21 13.27 -8.44
C THR A 3 80.88 13.54 -9.15
N THR A 4 80.92 13.14 -10.39
CA THR A 4 79.79 13.08 -11.35
C THR A 4 78.78 12.03 -10.91
N VAL A 5 77.51 12.37 -10.79
CA VAL A 5 76.40 11.44 -10.62
C VAL A 5 75.61 11.37 -11.93
N GLN A 6 75.63 10.15 -12.47
CA GLN A 6 74.90 9.75 -13.68
C GLN A 6 73.36 9.76 -13.50
N LYS A 7 72.67 10.27 -14.50
CA LYS A 7 71.27 10.25 -14.70
C LYS A 7 70.82 8.91 -15.35
N PRO A 8 69.81 8.17 -14.88
CA PRO A 8 69.22 7.07 -15.64
C PRO A 8 68.22 7.58 -16.62
N SER A 9 68.36 7.09 -17.84
CA SER A 9 67.42 7.28 -18.97
C SER A 9 66.17 6.42 -18.86
N GLY A 10 65.03 6.96 -19.39
CA GLY A 10 63.99 6.14 -19.98
C GLY A 10 62.77 5.87 -19.09
N ILE A 11 61.82 6.79 -19.09
CA ILE A 11 60.40 6.43 -18.90
C ILE A 11 59.66 6.99 -20.12
N GLU A 12 59.28 6.06 -21.00
CA GLU A 12 58.39 6.32 -22.13
C GLU A 12 57.03 6.79 -21.62
N SER A 13 56.63 7.96 -22.08
CA SER A 13 55.26 8.51 -21.92
C SER A 13 54.30 7.72 -22.80
N HIS A 14 53.56 6.76 -22.22
CA HIS A 14 52.36 6.25 -22.83
C HIS A 14 51.33 7.39 -22.90
N MET A 15 51.19 7.98 -24.09
CA MET A 15 50.02 8.80 -24.45
C MET A 15 48.78 7.90 -24.37
N LEU A 16 47.86 8.26 -23.48
CA LEU A 16 46.53 7.73 -23.46
C LEU A 16 45.85 8.16 -24.78
N GLU A 17 45.75 7.21 -25.70
CA GLU A 17 44.90 7.37 -26.90
C GLU A 17 43.47 7.66 -26.47
N SER A 18 42.93 8.76 -26.95
CA SER A 18 41.48 9.05 -26.88
C SER A 18 40.73 7.92 -27.61
N PRO A 19 39.63 7.37 -27.02
CA PRO A 19 38.85 6.31 -27.66
C PRO A 19 38.31 6.82 -29.01
N SER A 20 38.53 5.98 -30.05
CA SER A 20 38.08 6.28 -31.40
C SER A 20 36.58 6.43 -31.49
N PRO A 21 36.05 7.24 -32.47
CA PRO A 21 34.60 7.45 -32.65
C PRO A 21 33.79 6.17 -32.88
N ASP A 22 34.43 5.05 -33.23
CA ASP A 22 33.79 3.77 -33.51
C ASP A 22 33.36 3.02 -32.24
N THR A 23 33.99 3.27 -31.09
CA THR A 23 33.58 2.68 -29.80
C THR A 23 32.32 3.35 -29.23
N ALA A 24 32.03 4.60 -29.59
CA ALA A 24 30.79 5.28 -29.18
C ALA A 24 29.57 4.76 -29.96
N ASN A 25 29.76 4.30 -31.20
CA ASN A 25 28.67 3.75 -32.03
C ASN A 25 28.30 2.30 -31.69
N LEU A 26 29.21 1.51 -31.10
CA LEU A 26 28.92 0.16 -30.61
C LEU A 26 28.00 0.18 -29.37
N GLY A 27 28.05 1.22 -28.56
CA GLY A 27 27.16 1.40 -27.40
C GLY A 27 25.71 1.71 -27.77
N ILE A 28 25.49 2.39 -28.91
CA ILE A 28 24.13 2.80 -29.34
C ILE A 28 23.42 1.70 -30.13
N SER A 29 24.13 0.84 -30.85
CA SER A 29 23.55 -0.32 -31.53
C SER A 29 23.23 -1.49 -30.57
N GLY A 30 23.90 -1.60 -29.43
CA GLY A 30 23.58 -2.54 -28.34
C GLY A 30 22.26 -2.23 -27.64
N LEU A 31 21.90 -0.96 -27.50
CA LEU A 31 20.67 -0.52 -26.82
C LEU A 31 19.37 -0.87 -27.57
N SER A 32 19.43 -1.12 -28.89
CA SER A 32 18.24 -1.51 -29.66
C SER A 32 17.93 -3.01 -29.62
N LEU A 33 18.93 -3.86 -29.34
CA LEU A 33 18.74 -5.31 -29.17
C LEU A 33 18.14 -5.65 -27.78
N ASP A 34 18.28 -4.80 -26.79
CA ASP A 34 17.88 -5.07 -25.41
C ASP A 34 16.38 -4.94 -25.12
N ARG A 35 15.59 -4.26 -25.95
CA ARG A 35 14.14 -4.09 -25.68
C ARG A 35 13.35 -5.41 -25.67
N SER A 36 13.77 -6.41 -26.45
CA SER A 36 13.10 -7.72 -26.44
C SER A 36 13.47 -8.53 -25.19
N LEU A 37 14.74 -8.48 -24.78
CA LEU A 37 15.25 -9.08 -23.55
C LEU A 37 14.65 -8.40 -22.32
N GLU A 38 14.56 -7.08 -22.32
CA GLU A 38 13.93 -6.30 -21.27
C GLU A 38 12.45 -6.68 -21.07
N LYS A 39 11.68 -6.81 -22.14
CA LYS A 39 10.27 -7.25 -22.08
C LYS A 39 10.14 -8.67 -21.55
N ARG A 40 11.02 -9.59 -21.95
CA ARG A 40 11.05 -10.99 -21.46
C ARG A 40 11.41 -11.02 -19.97
N LEU A 41 12.40 -10.25 -19.56
CA LEU A 41 12.80 -10.12 -18.16
C LEU A 41 11.64 -9.62 -17.31
N LEU A 42 11.00 -8.51 -17.71
CA LEU A 42 9.86 -7.95 -17.00
C LEU A 42 8.70 -8.95 -16.88
N TRP A 43 8.37 -9.65 -17.95
CA TRP A 43 7.31 -10.65 -17.92
C TRP A 43 7.63 -11.82 -16.97
N LYS A 44 8.88 -12.27 -16.95
CA LYS A 44 9.37 -13.30 -16.04
C LYS A 44 9.32 -12.84 -14.57
N LEU A 45 9.68 -11.57 -14.31
CA LEU A 45 9.58 -10.95 -12.99
C LEU A 45 8.12 -10.80 -12.57
N ASP A 46 7.25 -10.29 -13.45
CA ASP A 46 5.84 -10.07 -13.18
C ASP A 46 5.11 -11.37 -12.78
N LEU A 47 5.44 -12.48 -13.43
CA LEU A 47 4.85 -13.78 -13.12
C LEU A 47 5.39 -14.42 -11.83
N ARG A 48 6.60 -14.08 -11.39
CA ARG A 48 7.20 -14.69 -10.19
C ARG A 48 7.06 -13.84 -8.93
N VAL A 49 7.18 -12.53 -9.05
CA VAL A 49 7.15 -11.63 -7.89
C VAL A 49 5.71 -11.30 -7.50
N ILE A 50 4.91 -10.82 -8.45
CA ILE A 50 3.61 -10.22 -8.15
C ILE A 50 2.57 -11.23 -7.67
N PRO A 51 2.36 -12.40 -8.31
CA PRO A 51 1.31 -13.32 -7.88
C PRO A 51 1.52 -13.87 -6.48
N ALA A 52 2.75 -14.24 -6.12
CA ALA A 52 3.04 -14.76 -4.78
C ALA A 52 2.70 -13.73 -3.68
N LEU A 53 3.11 -12.47 -3.89
CA LEU A 53 2.81 -11.38 -2.97
C LEU A 53 1.31 -11.04 -2.95
N TRP A 54 0.64 -11.10 -4.11
CA TRP A 54 -0.79 -10.86 -4.25
C TRP A 54 -1.62 -11.87 -3.45
N PHE A 55 -1.33 -13.17 -3.60
CA PHE A 55 -2.03 -14.22 -2.85
C PHE A 55 -1.77 -14.13 -1.34
N LEU A 56 -0.54 -13.86 -0.92
CA LEU A 56 -0.23 -13.64 0.50
C LEU A 56 -0.99 -12.45 1.06
N PHE A 57 -1.07 -11.34 0.31
CA PHE A 57 -1.80 -10.16 0.76
C PHE A 57 -3.31 -10.42 0.81
N ALA A 58 -3.85 -11.14 -0.18
CA ALA A 58 -5.26 -11.53 -0.18
C ALA A 58 -5.63 -12.34 1.07
N VAL A 59 -4.82 -13.34 1.42
CA VAL A 59 -5.07 -14.19 2.60
C VAL A 59 -4.91 -13.40 3.89
N SER A 60 -3.87 -12.58 4.02
CA SER A 60 -3.66 -11.68 5.15
C SER A 60 -4.87 -10.76 5.37
N PHE A 61 -5.39 -10.19 4.29
CA PHE A 61 -6.54 -9.30 4.38
C PHE A 61 -7.85 -10.04 4.70
N MET A 62 -8.01 -11.29 4.27
CA MET A 62 -9.12 -12.15 4.68
C MET A 62 -9.11 -12.35 6.20
N ASP A 63 -7.98 -12.73 6.79
CA ASP A 63 -7.84 -12.92 8.23
C ASP A 63 -8.20 -11.66 9.03
N ARG A 64 -7.90 -10.46 8.49
CA ARG A 64 -8.32 -9.19 9.10
C ARG A 64 -9.83 -8.99 9.05
N SER A 65 -10.43 -9.22 7.89
CA SER A 65 -11.83 -8.89 7.62
C SER A 65 -12.81 -9.88 8.24
N SER A 66 -12.36 -11.08 8.57
CA SER A 66 -13.21 -12.15 9.09
C SER A 66 -13.82 -11.89 10.46
N ILE A 67 -13.25 -10.96 11.24
CA ILE A 67 -13.83 -10.59 12.54
C ILE A 67 -15.25 -10.02 12.40
N GLY A 68 -15.54 -9.28 11.33
CA GLY A 68 -16.88 -8.76 11.04
C GLY A 68 -17.88 -9.88 10.76
N ASN A 69 -17.47 -10.88 9.98
CA ASN A 69 -18.28 -12.04 9.66
C ASN A 69 -18.48 -12.97 10.87
N ALA A 70 -17.42 -13.18 11.68
CA ALA A 70 -17.50 -13.95 12.92
C ALA A 70 -18.44 -13.31 13.95
N ARG A 71 -18.48 -11.96 14.02
CA ARG A 71 -19.39 -11.23 14.91
C ARG A 71 -20.84 -11.61 14.67
N ILE A 72 -21.29 -11.59 13.42
CA ILE A 72 -22.70 -11.93 13.07
C ILE A 72 -22.99 -13.43 13.10
N ALA A 73 -21.93 -14.28 13.10
CA ALA A 73 -22.02 -15.74 13.21
C ALA A 73 -22.10 -16.23 14.69
N GLY A 74 -22.25 -15.33 15.67
CA GLY A 74 -22.46 -15.68 17.08
C GLY A 74 -21.21 -15.66 17.96
N MET A 75 -20.10 -15.06 17.50
CA MET A 75 -18.85 -14.97 18.28
C MET A 75 -19.01 -14.19 19.61
N PRO A 76 -19.69 -13.02 19.68
CA PRO A 76 -19.83 -12.27 20.93
C PRO A 76 -20.60 -13.03 22.00
N GLU A 77 -21.65 -13.73 21.61
CA GLU A 77 -22.51 -14.54 22.49
C GLU A 77 -21.73 -15.73 23.04
N SER A 78 -21.03 -16.45 22.17
CA SER A 78 -20.23 -17.62 22.51
C SER A 78 -19.06 -17.31 23.46
N LEU A 79 -18.39 -16.19 23.28
CA LEU A 79 -17.27 -15.75 24.11
C LEU A 79 -17.72 -14.93 25.32
N HIS A 80 -19.04 -14.77 25.56
CA HIS A 80 -19.62 -13.92 26.60
C HIS A 80 -18.98 -12.50 26.61
N MET A 81 -18.84 -11.89 25.41
CA MET A 81 -18.16 -10.62 25.26
C MET A 81 -18.96 -9.49 25.92
N LYS A 82 -18.28 -8.65 26.70
CA LYS A 82 -18.84 -7.39 27.17
C LYS A 82 -18.93 -6.41 26.00
N LYS A 83 -19.83 -5.42 26.10
CA LYS A 83 -20.18 -4.49 25.02
C LYS A 83 -19.00 -3.89 24.23
N ASN A 84 -17.89 -3.55 24.93
CA ASN A 84 -16.72 -2.91 24.30
C ASN A 84 -15.61 -3.87 23.87
N GLN A 85 -15.69 -5.17 24.24
CA GLN A 85 -14.58 -6.10 23.99
C GLN A 85 -14.38 -6.41 22.49
N TYR A 86 -15.44 -6.37 21.71
CA TYR A 86 -15.34 -6.49 20.24
C TYR A 86 -14.54 -5.31 19.64
N ASN A 87 -14.88 -4.09 20.02
CA ASN A 87 -14.18 -2.90 19.54
C ASN A 87 -12.71 -2.90 19.98
N ILE A 88 -12.43 -3.36 21.20
CA ILE A 88 -11.05 -3.55 21.68
C ILE A 88 -10.32 -4.59 20.81
N ALA A 89 -10.95 -5.71 20.45
CA ALA A 89 -10.33 -6.74 19.61
C ALA A 89 -10.01 -6.24 18.20
N VAL A 90 -10.85 -5.36 17.62
CA VAL A 90 -10.59 -4.69 16.34
C VAL A 90 -9.45 -3.68 16.49
N THR A 91 -9.50 -2.83 17.51
CA THR A 91 -8.55 -1.73 17.73
C THR A 91 -7.15 -2.21 18.08
N ILE A 92 -7.03 -3.24 18.93
CA ILE A 92 -5.73 -3.73 19.42
C ILE A 92 -4.85 -4.30 18.31
N PHE A 93 -5.48 -4.89 17.30
CA PHE A 93 -4.78 -5.30 16.08
C PHE A 93 -4.10 -4.10 15.42
N THR A 94 -4.83 -3.00 15.20
CA THR A 94 -4.30 -1.79 14.56
C THR A 94 -3.19 -1.15 15.40
N VAL A 95 -3.36 -1.08 16.72
CA VAL A 95 -2.32 -0.57 17.63
C VAL A 95 -1.03 -1.37 17.50
N ALA A 96 -1.12 -2.70 17.57
CA ALA A 96 0.04 -3.56 17.39
C ALA A 96 0.67 -3.38 16.00
N TYR A 97 -0.15 -3.33 14.95
CA TYR A 97 0.30 -3.13 13.57
C TYR A 97 1.09 -1.83 13.39
N VAL A 98 0.62 -0.71 13.93
CA VAL A 98 1.30 0.59 13.83
C VAL A 98 2.60 0.61 14.65
N VAL A 99 2.55 0.13 15.91
CA VAL A 99 3.72 0.14 16.82
C VAL A 99 4.85 -0.75 16.30
N PHE A 100 4.52 -1.94 15.83
CA PHE A 100 5.53 -2.91 15.38
C PHE A 100 5.89 -2.79 13.90
N GLY A 101 5.23 -1.92 13.13
CA GLY A 101 5.48 -1.78 11.68
C GLY A 101 6.93 -1.40 11.35
N MET A 102 7.51 -0.44 12.07
CA MET A 102 8.91 -0.03 11.86
C MET A 102 9.92 -1.12 12.27
N PRO A 103 9.86 -1.70 13.50
CA PRO A 103 10.72 -2.81 13.87
C PRO A 103 10.64 -4.02 12.93
N ALA A 104 9.44 -4.42 12.55
CA ALA A 104 9.23 -5.56 11.65
C ALA A 104 9.82 -5.32 10.25
N ASN A 105 9.72 -4.10 9.71
CA ASN A 105 10.33 -3.75 8.44
C ASN A 105 11.88 -3.82 8.49
N LEU A 106 12.48 -3.41 9.60
CA LEU A 106 13.94 -3.55 9.81
C LEU A 106 14.36 -5.03 9.87
N ILE A 107 13.58 -5.87 10.53
CA ILE A 107 13.80 -7.33 10.58
C ILE A 107 13.71 -7.93 9.17
N SER A 108 12.70 -7.57 8.38
CA SER A 108 12.55 -8.05 6.99
C SER A 108 13.75 -7.73 6.12
N LYS A 109 14.33 -6.53 6.27
CA LYS A 109 15.53 -6.13 5.52
C LYS A 109 16.74 -6.96 5.90
N ARG A 110 16.88 -7.35 7.16
CA ARG A 110 18.04 -8.11 7.67
C ARG A 110 17.94 -9.60 7.32
N PHE A 111 16.75 -10.20 7.45
CA PHE A 111 16.56 -11.65 7.28
C PHE A 111 16.07 -12.06 5.89
N GLY A 112 15.75 -11.08 5.05
CA GLY A 112 15.38 -11.30 3.65
C GLY A 112 13.88 -11.51 3.43
N PRO A 113 13.45 -11.58 2.13
CA PRO A 113 12.05 -11.58 1.74
C PRO A 113 11.22 -12.77 2.23
N LYS A 114 11.85 -13.91 2.54
CA LYS A 114 11.15 -15.09 3.09
C LYS A 114 10.46 -14.82 4.41
N MET A 115 10.91 -13.81 5.18
CA MET A 115 10.22 -13.38 6.40
C MET A 115 8.79 -12.92 6.14
N LEU A 116 8.46 -12.48 4.91
CA LEU A 116 7.09 -12.10 4.54
C LEU A 116 6.09 -13.25 4.70
N ALA A 117 6.51 -14.48 4.38
CA ALA A 117 5.69 -15.67 4.61
C ALA A 117 5.63 -16.03 6.10
N VAL A 118 6.72 -15.84 6.86
CA VAL A 118 6.78 -16.16 8.29
C VAL A 118 5.85 -15.23 9.10
N TYR A 119 5.65 -13.99 8.68
CA TYR A 119 4.73 -13.07 9.33
C TYR A 119 3.27 -13.54 9.34
N MET A 120 2.94 -14.52 8.51
CA MET A 120 1.58 -15.07 8.42
C MET A 120 1.28 -16.21 9.42
N PHE A 121 2.13 -16.51 10.41
CA PHE A 121 1.97 -17.68 11.29
C PHE A 121 1.26 -17.44 12.66
N ALA A 122 0.36 -16.48 12.81
CA ALA A 122 -0.25 -16.14 14.11
C ALA A 122 -1.78 -16.31 14.17
N TRP A 123 -2.32 -17.59 14.24
CA TRP A 123 -3.75 -17.84 13.96
C TRP A 123 -4.56 -18.65 14.97
N GLY A 124 -4.26 -18.62 16.21
CA GLY A 124 -5.05 -19.34 17.22
C GLY A 124 -6.46 -18.81 17.50
N GLN A 125 -7.00 -17.86 16.71
CA GLN A 125 -8.25 -17.15 17.02
C GLN A 125 -9.47 -18.07 17.12
N GLY A 126 -9.63 -19.03 16.20
CA GLY A 126 -10.75 -19.98 16.18
C GLY A 126 -10.78 -20.96 17.38
N LEU A 127 -9.66 -21.14 18.07
CA LEU A 127 -9.53 -22.03 19.22
C LEU A 127 -9.72 -21.32 20.55
N THR A 128 -9.89 -19.99 20.55
CA THR A 128 -10.05 -19.21 21.77
C THR A 128 -11.38 -19.51 22.47
N ARG A 129 -11.34 -19.58 23.78
CA ARG A 129 -12.53 -19.84 24.64
C ARG A 129 -12.98 -18.61 25.42
N THR A 130 -12.22 -17.52 25.36
CA THR A 130 -12.48 -16.30 26.11
C THR A 130 -12.25 -15.07 25.24
N ALA A 131 -12.97 -13.99 25.56
CA ALA A 131 -12.78 -12.70 24.88
C ALA A 131 -11.33 -12.18 25.03
N THR A 132 -10.70 -12.37 26.19
CA THR A 132 -9.30 -11.98 26.41
C THR A 132 -8.36 -12.77 25.52
N GLY A 133 -8.58 -14.08 25.35
CA GLY A 133 -7.78 -14.90 24.42
C GLY A 133 -7.86 -14.40 22.99
N LEU A 134 -9.05 -14.01 22.53
CA LEU A 134 -9.22 -13.42 21.20
C LEU A 134 -8.46 -12.09 21.08
N ILE A 135 -8.53 -11.20 22.08
CA ILE A 135 -7.80 -9.92 22.09
C ILE A 135 -6.29 -10.14 22.02
N VAL A 136 -5.75 -11.10 22.77
CA VAL A 136 -4.32 -11.45 22.70
C VAL A 136 -3.93 -11.99 21.32
N CYS A 137 -4.72 -12.87 20.73
CA CYS A 137 -4.48 -13.37 19.38
C CYS A 137 -4.48 -12.24 18.35
N ARG A 138 -5.41 -11.28 18.46
CA ARG A 138 -5.48 -10.10 17.60
C ARG A 138 -4.27 -9.18 17.76
N PHE A 139 -3.77 -9.00 18.97
CA PHE A 139 -2.53 -8.25 19.23
C PHE A 139 -1.33 -8.91 18.55
N LEU A 140 -1.16 -10.22 18.75
CA LEU A 140 -0.06 -10.97 18.14
C LEU A 140 -0.15 -10.96 16.60
N MET A 141 -1.34 -11.14 16.06
CA MET A 141 -1.57 -11.05 14.61
C MET A 141 -1.15 -9.68 14.07
N GLY A 142 -1.58 -8.58 14.70
CA GLY A 142 -1.17 -7.23 14.31
C GLY A 142 0.35 -7.01 14.39
N MET A 143 0.99 -7.54 15.42
CA MET A 143 2.44 -7.46 15.60
C MET A 143 3.21 -8.20 14.49
N PHE A 144 2.81 -9.42 14.15
CA PHE A 144 3.49 -10.19 13.12
C PHE A 144 3.18 -9.67 11.72
N GLU A 145 1.96 -9.23 11.45
CA GLU A 145 1.56 -8.75 10.14
C GLU A 145 2.10 -7.35 9.79
N ALA A 146 2.53 -6.58 10.80
CA ALA A 146 2.98 -5.20 10.66
C ALA A 146 4.11 -4.99 9.62
N GLY A 147 5.01 -5.96 9.48
CA GLY A 147 6.13 -5.90 8.52
C GLY A 147 5.79 -6.34 7.11
N PHE A 148 4.60 -6.92 6.88
CA PHE A 148 4.28 -7.56 5.62
C PHE A 148 4.13 -6.56 4.46
N VAL A 149 3.22 -5.60 4.55
CA VAL A 149 2.96 -4.64 3.46
C VAL A 149 4.17 -3.76 3.13
N PRO A 150 4.88 -3.18 4.12
CA PRO A 150 6.11 -2.43 3.84
C PRO A 150 7.20 -3.30 3.24
N GLY A 151 7.33 -4.56 3.68
CA GLY A 151 8.29 -5.51 3.16
C GLY A 151 8.00 -5.91 1.71
N CYS A 152 6.72 -6.13 1.34
CA CYS A 152 6.30 -6.35 -0.04
C CYS A 152 6.60 -5.15 -0.93
N ALA A 153 6.26 -3.94 -0.48
CA ALA A 153 6.56 -2.71 -1.20
C ALA A 153 8.07 -2.55 -1.45
N TYR A 154 8.88 -2.85 -0.42
CA TYR A 154 10.34 -2.84 -0.55
C TYR A 154 10.83 -3.88 -1.55
N LEU A 155 10.36 -5.13 -1.48
CA LEU A 155 10.74 -6.18 -2.43
C LEU A 155 10.40 -5.81 -3.87
N ILE A 156 9.17 -5.30 -4.12
CA ILE A 156 8.77 -4.82 -5.44
C ILE A 156 9.69 -3.69 -5.92
N SER A 157 10.05 -2.75 -5.03
CA SER A 157 10.95 -1.65 -5.39
C SER A 157 12.37 -2.06 -5.75
N CYS A 158 12.82 -3.23 -5.27
CA CYS A 158 14.13 -3.79 -5.60
C CYS A 158 14.19 -4.41 -7.02
N TYR A 159 13.05 -4.82 -7.59
CA TYR A 159 12.99 -5.49 -8.88
C TYR A 159 12.57 -4.59 -10.05
N TYR A 160 11.92 -3.46 -9.77
CA TYR A 160 11.30 -2.65 -10.81
C TYR A 160 11.78 -1.19 -10.78
N LYS A 161 11.89 -0.59 -11.98
CA LYS A 161 12.09 0.86 -12.11
C LYS A 161 10.91 1.60 -11.49
N ARG A 162 11.11 2.84 -11.06
CA ARG A 162 10.10 3.62 -10.34
C ARG A 162 8.80 3.83 -11.10
N ASN A 163 8.88 4.02 -12.42
CA ASN A 163 7.69 4.14 -13.26
C ASN A 163 6.90 2.82 -13.34
N GLU A 164 7.59 1.69 -13.20
CA GLU A 164 7.04 0.35 -13.25
C GLU A 164 6.48 -0.08 -11.89
N PHE A 165 7.10 0.39 -10.79
CA PHE A 165 6.72 0.10 -9.43
C PHE A 165 5.26 0.44 -9.14
N LEU A 166 4.81 1.65 -9.53
CA LEU A 166 3.46 2.12 -9.22
C LEU A 166 2.37 1.21 -9.78
N ARG A 167 2.52 0.79 -11.05
CA ARG A 167 1.55 -0.12 -11.69
C ARG A 167 1.50 -1.49 -10.98
N ARG A 168 2.64 -2.04 -10.61
CA ARG A 168 2.75 -3.34 -9.97
C ARG A 168 2.30 -3.31 -8.52
N TYR A 169 2.61 -2.22 -7.83
CA TYR A 169 2.11 -1.99 -6.48
C TYR A 169 0.58 -1.82 -6.45
N ALA A 170 -0.01 -1.16 -7.45
CA ALA A 170 -1.46 -1.07 -7.60
C ALA A 170 -2.10 -2.45 -7.83
N ILE A 171 -1.49 -3.31 -8.68
CA ILE A 171 -1.93 -4.69 -8.86
C ILE A 171 -1.81 -5.46 -7.53
N PHE A 172 -0.69 -5.38 -6.84
CA PHE A 172 -0.51 -5.98 -5.51
C PHE A 172 -1.61 -5.51 -4.54
N PHE A 173 -1.89 -4.21 -4.50
CA PHE A 173 -2.85 -3.63 -3.56
C PHE A 173 -4.31 -4.00 -3.89
N SER A 174 -4.63 -4.34 -5.15
CA SER A 174 -5.96 -4.82 -5.56
C SER A 174 -6.37 -6.12 -4.86
N ALA A 175 -5.41 -6.89 -4.34
CA ALA A 175 -5.65 -8.09 -3.54
C ALA A 175 -6.52 -7.83 -2.31
N ASN A 176 -6.38 -6.67 -1.69
CA ASN A 176 -7.18 -6.22 -0.56
C ASN A 176 -8.70 -6.21 -0.90
N THR A 177 -9.08 -5.55 -1.98
CA THR A 177 -10.49 -5.44 -2.38
C THR A 177 -11.04 -6.78 -2.88
N ALA A 178 -10.22 -7.54 -3.62
CA ALA A 178 -10.58 -8.88 -4.08
C ALA A 178 -10.79 -9.85 -2.89
N ALA A 179 -9.91 -9.80 -1.90
CA ALA A 179 -10.01 -10.59 -0.69
C ALA A 179 -11.29 -10.28 0.09
N SER A 180 -11.64 -9.00 0.22
CA SER A 180 -12.88 -8.58 0.90
C SER A 180 -14.13 -9.14 0.21
N ALA A 181 -14.17 -9.12 -1.13
CA ALA A 181 -15.26 -9.71 -1.90
C ALA A 181 -15.35 -11.22 -1.69
N PHE A 182 -14.21 -11.92 -1.75
CA PHE A 182 -14.16 -13.37 -1.60
C PHE A 182 -14.44 -13.81 -0.17
N ASN A 183 -14.04 -13.03 0.83
CA ASN A 183 -14.23 -13.33 2.24
C ASN A 183 -15.71 -13.43 2.64
N GLY A 184 -16.58 -12.60 2.10
CA GLY A 184 -18.03 -12.70 2.34
C GLY A 184 -18.60 -14.06 1.89
N LEU A 185 -18.19 -14.54 0.71
CA LEU A 185 -18.58 -15.86 0.20
C LEU A 185 -18.00 -16.97 1.07
N LEU A 186 -16.70 -16.95 1.31
CA LEU A 186 -16.01 -18.00 2.07
C LEU A 186 -16.59 -18.10 3.48
N SER A 187 -16.74 -16.99 4.20
CA SER A 187 -17.33 -16.98 5.55
C SER A 187 -18.77 -17.53 5.56
N SER A 188 -19.57 -17.24 4.53
CA SER A 188 -20.93 -17.78 4.43
C SER A 188 -20.98 -19.30 4.24
N LEU A 189 -20.02 -19.84 3.49
CA LEU A 189 -19.89 -21.30 3.29
C LEU A 189 -19.34 -21.97 4.55
N LEU A 190 -18.35 -21.40 5.18
CA LEU A 190 -17.72 -21.93 6.40
C LEU A 190 -18.66 -21.90 7.60
N ALA A 191 -19.52 -20.89 7.70
CA ALA A 191 -20.53 -20.83 8.75
C ALA A 191 -21.53 -22.03 8.69
N LYS A 192 -21.73 -22.66 7.52
CA LYS A 192 -22.55 -23.87 7.38
C LYS A 192 -21.94 -25.11 8.03
N MET A 193 -20.63 -25.08 8.34
CA MET A 193 -19.95 -26.16 9.06
C MET A 193 -20.24 -26.14 10.56
N GLY A 194 -21.06 -25.21 11.05
CA GLY A 194 -21.46 -25.12 12.46
C GLY A 194 -22.01 -26.47 12.96
N GLY A 195 -21.52 -26.92 14.14
CA GLY A 195 -21.86 -28.23 14.71
C GLY A 195 -20.88 -29.35 14.37
N VAL A 196 -20.10 -29.25 13.29
CA VAL A 196 -19.06 -30.22 12.95
C VAL A 196 -17.97 -30.18 14.02
N GLY A 197 -17.61 -31.33 14.58
CA GLY A 197 -16.62 -31.45 15.65
C GLY A 197 -17.01 -30.75 16.96
N GLY A 198 -18.28 -30.36 17.13
CA GLY A 198 -18.75 -29.60 18.29
C GLY A 198 -18.39 -28.13 18.28
N TYR A 199 -17.88 -27.60 17.18
CA TYR A 199 -17.52 -26.19 17.07
C TYR A 199 -18.66 -25.35 16.51
N GLU A 200 -18.77 -24.11 16.99
CA GLU A 200 -19.74 -23.11 16.55
C GLU A 200 -19.39 -22.54 15.16
N PRO A 201 -20.35 -21.97 14.39
CA PRO A 201 -20.13 -21.47 13.06
C PRO A 201 -18.96 -20.47 12.92
N TRP A 202 -18.83 -19.51 13.84
CA TRP A 202 -17.79 -18.51 13.83
C TRP A 202 -16.37 -19.09 13.99
N ARG A 203 -16.23 -20.21 14.72
CA ARG A 203 -14.93 -20.86 14.92
C ARG A 203 -14.41 -21.45 13.62
N TRP A 204 -15.31 -22.04 12.82
CA TRP A 204 -14.94 -22.62 11.52
C TRP A 204 -14.44 -21.56 10.54
N ILE A 205 -14.97 -20.32 10.59
CA ILE A 205 -14.45 -19.20 9.78
C ILE A 205 -12.95 -19.02 10.07
N PHE A 206 -12.57 -18.83 11.33
CA PHE A 206 -11.16 -18.61 11.69
C PHE A 206 -10.27 -19.83 11.52
N ILE A 207 -10.75 -21.03 11.83
CA ILE A 207 -9.97 -22.27 11.71
C ILE A 207 -9.61 -22.54 10.25
N MET A 208 -10.58 -22.47 9.35
CA MET A 208 -10.36 -22.75 7.93
C MET A 208 -9.51 -21.67 7.27
N GLU A 209 -9.73 -20.40 7.60
CA GLU A 209 -8.87 -19.32 7.14
C GLU A 209 -7.43 -19.50 7.63
N ALA A 210 -7.23 -19.86 8.89
CA ALA A 210 -5.91 -20.16 9.42
C ALA A 210 -5.23 -21.31 8.64
N ILE A 211 -5.97 -22.38 8.31
CA ILE A 211 -5.43 -23.48 7.50
C ILE A 211 -5.03 -22.98 6.11
N ILE A 212 -5.90 -22.21 5.44
CA ILE A 212 -5.62 -21.64 4.13
C ILE A 212 -4.37 -20.75 4.20
N THR A 213 -4.28 -19.90 5.23
CA THR A 213 -3.14 -19.00 5.43
C THR A 213 -1.85 -19.75 5.67
N VAL A 214 -1.86 -20.80 6.49
CA VAL A 214 -0.68 -21.68 6.70
C VAL A 214 -0.25 -22.35 5.40
N VAL A 215 -1.20 -22.89 4.63
CA VAL A 215 -0.88 -23.53 3.34
C VAL A 215 -0.30 -22.51 2.36
N VAL A 216 -0.97 -21.38 2.16
CA VAL A 216 -0.50 -20.34 1.24
C VAL A 216 0.85 -19.79 1.68
N SER A 217 1.06 -19.55 2.98
CA SER A 217 2.34 -19.06 3.52
C SER A 217 3.46 -20.07 3.34
N SER A 218 3.18 -21.35 3.59
CA SER A 218 4.16 -22.43 3.41
C SER A 218 4.56 -22.57 1.93
N VAL A 219 3.60 -22.56 1.02
CA VAL A 219 3.86 -22.57 -0.43
C VAL A 219 4.63 -21.32 -0.85
N SER A 220 4.20 -20.14 -0.37
CA SER A 220 4.84 -18.88 -0.70
C SER A 220 6.27 -18.79 -0.19
N PHE A 221 6.59 -19.39 0.95
CA PHE A 221 7.97 -19.45 1.48
C PHE A 221 8.96 -20.05 0.49
N TRP A 222 8.51 -21.02 -0.32
CA TRP A 222 9.32 -21.64 -1.38
C TRP A 222 9.31 -20.85 -2.69
N ILE A 223 8.24 -20.10 -2.96
CA ILE A 223 8.05 -19.38 -4.23
C ILE A 223 8.60 -17.94 -4.15
N ILE A 224 8.58 -17.32 -2.96
CA ILE A 224 9.08 -15.93 -2.80
C ILE A 224 10.51 -15.82 -3.27
N VAL A 225 10.70 -14.91 -4.20
CA VAL A 225 12.02 -14.63 -4.77
C VAL A 225 12.94 -13.93 -3.75
N PRO A 226 14.21 -14.30 -3.67
CA PRO A 226 15.18 -13.57 -2.85
C PRO A 226 15.41 -12.16 -3.41
N PHE A 227 16.21 -11.34 -2.76
CA PHE A 227 16.62 -10.06 -3.32
C PHE A 227 17.38 -10.24 -4.64
N PRO A 228 17.38 -9.23 -5.56
CA PRO A 228 17.98 -9.32 -6.89
C PRO A 228 19.42 -9.84 -6.90
N GLU A 229 20.18 -9.50 -5.88
CA GLU A 229 21.59 -9.93 -5.70
C GLU A 229 21.72 -11.47 -5.59
N ASN A 230 20.71 -12.11 -5.01
CA ASN A 230 20.68 -13.56 -4.74
C ASN A 230 19.65 -14.30 -5.62
N ALA A 231 19.20 -13.69 -6.72
CA ALA A 231 18.16 -14.23 -7.60
C ALA A 231 18.70 -15.40 -8.45
N ASN A 232 18.51 -16.64 -7.99
CA ASN A 232 18.97 -17.85 -8.68
C ASN A 232 18.08 -18.23 -9.89
N PHE A 233 16.92 -17.60 -10.06
CA PHE A 233 15.99 -17.87 -11.17
C PHE A 233 16.30 -17.06 -12.43
N LEU A 234 17.21 -16.09 -12.33
CA LEU A 234 17.70 -15.26 -13.44
C LEU A 234 19.02 -15.82 -13.96
N SER A 235 19.20 -15.75 -15.29
CA SER A 235 20.54 -15.99 -15.88
C SER A 235 21.51 -14.88 -15.49
N ALA A 236 22.81 -15.12 -15.68
CA ALA A 236 23.83 -14.11 -15.38
C ALA A 236 23.58 -12.82 -16.16
N GLU A 237 23.24 -12.94 -17.46
CA GLU A 237 22.91 -11.82 -18.34
C GLU A 237 21.64 -11.06 -17.90
N GLU A 238 20.56 -11.82 -17.53
CA GLU A 238 19.32 -11.22 -17.01
C GLU A 238 19.54 -10.48 -15.71
N LYS A 239 20.43 -10.99 -14.85
CA LYS A 239 20.78 -10.36 -13.57
C LYS A 239 21.60 -9.10 -13.78
N GLU A 240 22.58 -9.12 -14.69
CA GLU A 240 23.37 -7.94 -15.05
C GLU A 240 22.48 -6.85 -15.64
N LEU A 241 21.61 -7.22 -16.60
CA LEU A 241 20.61 -6.31 -17.17
C LEU A 241 19.70 -5.71 -16.09
N LEU A 242 19.20 -6.52 -15.15
CA LEU A 242 18.38 -6.04 -14.04
C LEU A 242 19.10 -5.02 -13.18
N MET A 243 20.35 -5.33 -12.80
CA MET A 243 21.15 -4.44 -11.95
C MET A 243 21.49 -3.13 -12.68
N ALA A 244 21.84 -3.20 -13.97
CA ALA A 244 22.08 -2.02 -14.80
C ALA A 244 20.82 -1.13 -14.91
N ARG A 245 19.65 -1.72 -15.12
CA ARG A 245 18.36 -0.99 -15.16
C ARG A 245 18.03 -0.28 -13.86
N ILE A 246 18.28 -0.93 -12.73
CA ILE A 246 18.01 -0.34 -11.40
C ILE A 246 19.00 0.80 -11.13
N GLN A 247 20.26 0.65 -11.51
CA GLN A 247 21.28 1.71 -11.38
C GLN A 247 20.97 2.91 -12.28
N GLU A 248 20.57 2.69 -13.53
CA GLU A 248 20.16 3.75 -14.48
C GLU A 248 18.99 4.59 -13.94
N ASP A 249 18.03 3.97 -13.26
CA ASP A 249 16.89 4.67 -12.64
C ASP A 249 17.26 5.43 -11.35
N GLY A 250 18.56 5.45 -11.00
CA GLY A 250 19.04 6.02 -9.74
C GLY A 250 18.56 5.23 -8.51
N GLY A 251 18.18 3.97 -8.72
CA GLY A 251 17.63 3.07 -7.71
C GLY A 251 18.68 2.29 -6.92
N GLY A 252 19.95 2.42 -7.23
CA GLY A 252 21.00 2.04 -6.29
C GLY A 252 20.78 2.87 -5.03
N ILE A 253 20.46 2.22 -3.92
CA ILE A 253 20.62 2.85 -2.61
C ILE A 253 22.11 3.18 -2.56
N ARG A 254 22.48 4.36 -3.04
CA ARG A 254 23.72 4.95 -2.58
C ARG A 254 23.54 4.98 -1.07
N ASN A 255 24.34 4.20 -0.39
CA ASN A 255 24.63 4.35 1.04
C ASN A 255 25.39 5.67 1.24
N ASP A 256 24.92 6.76 0.61
CA ASP A 256 25.29 8.08 1.01
C ASP A 256 24.72 8.20 2.42
N ASP A 257 25.56 8.47 3.38
CA ASP A 257 25.20 8.69 4.77
C ASP A 257 23.98 9.61 4.83
N ILE A 258 22.79 8.99 4.93
CA ILE A 258 21.53 9.74 5.02
C ILE A 258 21.57 10.37 6.39
N SER A 259 22.02 11.62 6.46
CA SER A 259 22.03 12.37 7.71
C SER A 259 20.63 12.32 8.32
N PHE A 260 20.53 11.94 9.57
CA PHE A 260 19.28 11.95 10.36
C PHE A 260 18.54 13.30 10.22
N ARG A 261 19.29 14.39 10.15
CA ARG A 261 18.73 15.74 9.91
C ARG A 261 18.01 15.87 8.56
N ARG A 262 18.50 15.20 7.51
CA ARG A 262 17.87 15.18 6.18
C ARG A 262 16.59 14.36 6.19
N VAL A 263 16.54 13.23 6.90
CA VAL A 263 15.31 12.44 7.10
C VAL A 263 14.28 13.26 7.87
N LEU A 264 14.69 13.94 8.93
CA LEU A 264 13.79 14.77 9.73
C LEU A 264 13.16 15.92 8.90
N SER A 265 13.94 16.54 8.01
CA SER A 265 13.42 17.58 7.11
C SER A 265 12.41 17.02 6.09
N MET A 266 12.57 15.77 5.65
CA MET A 266 11.60 15.09 4.79
C MET A 266 10.31 14.76 5.53
N ILE A 267 10.41 14.32 6.79
CA ILE A 267 9.27 14.06 7.67
C ILE A 267 8.50 15.37 7.95
N ALA A 268 9.18 16.50 8.04
CA ALA A 268 8.53 17.79 8.28
C ALA A 268 7.82 18.37 7.04
N ASP A 269 7.89 17.73 5.86
CA ASP A 269 7.21 18.22 4.66
C ASP A 269 5.68 18.08 4.79
N TRP A 270 5.01 19.19 4.99
CA TRP A 270 3.55 19.25 5.16
C TRP A 270 2.75 18.64 4.00
N LYS A 271 3.31 18.58 2.78
CA LYS A 271 2.67 17.96 1.61
C LYS A 271 2.42 16.48 1.85
N ILE A 272 3.36 15.80 2.51
CA ILE A 272 3.23 14.40 2.89
C ILE A 272 2.12 14.25 3.92
N TRP A 273 2.10 15.09 4.96
CA TRP A 273 1.08 15.03 6.01
C TRP A 273 -0.33 15.32 5.50
N ASN A 274 -0.47 16.23 4.55
CA ASN A 274 -1.76 16.47 3.91
C ASN A 274 -2.29 15.23 3.17
N CYS A 275 -1.41 14.51 2.46
CA CYS A 275 -1.77 13.22 1.83
C CYS A 275 -2.02 12.12 2.88
N VAL A 276 -1.31 12.12 4.01
CA VAL A 276 -1.56 11.22 5.15
C VAL A 276 -2.97 11.44 5.71
N ILE A 277 -3.41 12.68 5.88
CA ILE A 277 -4.78 13.00 6.34
C ILE A 277 -5.81 12.48 5.34
N ALA A 278 -5.60 12.68 4.05
CA ALA A 278 -6.51 12.18 3.01
C ALA A 278 -6.56 10.63 2.99
N TYR A 279 -5.41 9.96 3.12
CA TYR A 279 -5.34 8.52 3.20
C TYR A 279 -6.01 7.99 4.48
N MET A 280 -5.76 8.63 5.63
CA MET A 280 -6.36 8.28 6.92
C MET A 280 -7.90 8.37 6.87
N ALA A 281 -8.45 9.34 6.14
CA ALA A 281 -9.87 9.48 5.95
C ALA A 281 -10.47 8.32 5.13
N ALA A 282 -9.78 7.90 4.07
CA ALA A 282 -10.19 6.75 3.28
C ALA A 282 -10.03 5.42 4.04
N GLU A 283 -8.96 5.27 4.83
CA GLU A 283 -8.68 4.09 5.66
C GLU A 283 -9.69 3.94 6.80
N GLU A 284 -10.07 5.03 7.48
CA GLU A 284 -11.13 5.00 8.48
C GLU A 284 -12.41 4.41 7.91
N THR A 285 -12.82 4.92 6.75
CA THR A 285 -14.03 4.46 6.04
C THR A 285 -13.92 3.01 5.60
N ALA A 286 -12.80 2.60 4.98
CA ALA A 286 -12.60 1.23 4.53
C ALA A 286 -12.60 0.24 5.70
N SER A 287 -11.89 0.57 6.78
CA SER A 287 -11.80 -0.27 7.98
C SER A 287 -13.14 -0.35 8.73
N SER A 288 -13.92 0.74 8.75
CA SER A 288 -15.28 0.74 9.29
C SER A 288 -16.17 -0.27 8.56
N LEU A 289 -16.12 -0.29 7.23
CA LEU A 289 -16.90 -1.26 6.44
C LEU A 289 -16.40 -2.69 6.65
N VAL A 290 -15.10 -2.92 6.63
CA VAL A 290 -14.54 -4.26 6.84
C VAL A 290 -14.99 -4.86 8.18
N ALA A 291 -15.02 -4.06 9.25
CA ALA A 291 -15.38 -4.55 10.58
C ALA A 291 -16.88 -4.59 10.84
N PHE A 292 -17.66 -3.68 10.27
CA PHE A 292 -19.05 -3.46 10.67
C PHE A 292 -20.08 -3.64 9.57
N GLN A 293 -19.70 -3.68 8.27
CA GLN A 293 -20.63 -3.84 7.16
C GLN A 293 -21.54 -5.07 7.29
N PRO A 294 -21.05 -6.27 7.63
CA PRO A 294 -21.92 -7.43 7.84
C PRO A 294 -22.95 -7.19 8.96
N THR A 295 -22.55 -6.48 10.02
CA THR A 295 -23.44 -6.12 11.13
C THR A 295 -24.52 -5.14 10.69
N ILE A 296 -24.14 -4.08 9.95
CA ILE A 296 -25.07 -3.08 9.43
C ILE A 296 -26.10 -3.74 8.49
N LEU A 297 -25.65 -4.65 7.62
CA LEU A 297 -26.54 -5.40 6.74
C LEU A 297 -27.52 -6.29 7.54
N LYS A 298 -27.04 -6.97 8.59
CA LYS A 298 -27.89 -7.74 9.49
C LYS A 298 -28.95 -6.85 10.16
N ASP A 299 -28.57 -5.68 10.62
CA ASP A 299 -29.48 -4.70 11.27
C ASP A 299 -30.49 -4.09 10.28
N LEU A 300 -30.22 -4.14 8.96
CA LEU A 300 -31.17 -3.80 7.90
C LEU A 300 -32.23 -4.89 7.64
N GLY A 301 -32.15 -6.04 8.33
CA GLY A 301 -33.14 -7.11 8.28
C GLY A 301 -32.71 -8.36 7.51
N TRP A 302 -31.48 -8.46 7.03
CA TRP A 302 -30.97 -9.71 6.42
C TRP A 302 -30.58 -10.73 7.51
N THR A 303 -30.73 -12.01 7.20
CA THR A 303 -30.17 -13.08 8.04
C THR A 303 -28.64 -13.01 8.03
N ALA A 304 -27.98 -13.56 9.05
CA ALA A 304 -26.51 -13.55 9.15
C ALA A 304 -25.81 -14.04 7.88
N THR A 305 -26.24 -15.19 7.35
CA THR A 305 -25.68 -15.75 6.11
C THR A 305 -25.99 -14.87 4.90
N SER A 306 -27.22 -14.32 4.81
CA SER A 306 -27.59 -13.42 3.72
C SER A 306 -26.78 -12.12 3.78
N ALA A 307 -26.57 -11.56 4.96
CA ALA A 307 -25.75 -10.37 5.14
C ALA A 307 -24.30 -10.57 4.64
N GLN A 308 -23.67 -11.72 4.95
CA GLN A 308 -22.36 -12.09 4.42
C GLN A 308 -22.34 -12.15 2.88
N VAL A 309 -23.35 -12.77 2.28
CA VAL A 309 -23.46 -12.87 0.81
C VAL A 309 -23.65 -11.48 0.18
N HIS A 310 -24.44 -10.60 0.81
CA HIS A 310 -24.67 -9.23 0.31
C HIS A 310 -23.46 -8.31 0.39
N THR A 311 -22.40 -8.68 1.12
CA THR A 311 -21.11 -7.94 1.04
C THR A 311 -20.39 -8.17 -0.29
N ILE A 312 -20.58 -9.33 -0.94
CA ILE A 312 -19.86 -9.73 -2.16
C ILE A 312 -20.07 -8.73 -3.30
N PRO A 313 -21.33 -8.42 -3.74
CA PRO A 313 -21.53 -7.49 -4.84
C PRO A 313 -21.02 -6.08 -4.53
N VAL A 314 -21.01 -5.66 -3.26
CA VAL A 314 -20.47 -4.35 -2.85
C VAL A 314 -18.96 -4.28 -3.11
N TYR A 315 -18.20 -5.27 -2.63
CA TYR A 315 -16.75 -5.29 -2.85
C TYR A 315 -16.38 -5.62 -4.31
N ALA A 316 -17.14 -6.46 -4.99
CA ALA A 316 -16.92 -6.75 -6.41
C ALA A 316 -17.11 -5.50 -7.27
N ALA A 317 -18.18 -4.73 -7.03
CA ALA A 317 -18.39 -3.45 -7.69
C ALA A 317 -17.28 -2.44 -7.35
N ALA A 318 -16.87 -2.36 -6.08
CA ALA A 318 -15.76 -1.51 -5.65
C ALA A 318 -14.45 -1.87 -6.35
N LEU A 319 -14.14 -3.17 -6.52
CA LEU A 319 -12.95 -3.64 -7.23
C LEU A 319 -12.96 -3.17 -8.69
N VAL A 320 -14.06 -3.44 -9.41
CA VAL A 320 -14.19 -3.05 -10.82
C VAL A 320 -14.11 -1.53 -10.98
N PHE A 321 -14.81 -0.80 -10.12
CA PHE A 321 -14.84 0.66 -10.16
C PHE A 321 -13.46 1.27 -9.84
N THR A 322 -12.75 0.73 -8.84
CA THR A 322 -11.40 1.19 -8.47
C THR A 322 -10.40 0.95 -9.61
N LEU A 323 -10.43 -0.24 -10.24
CA LEU A 323 -9.55 -0.53 -11.38
C LEU A 323 -9.86 0.36 -12.59
N ALA A 324 -11.15 0.61 -12.87
CA ALA A 324 -11.57 1.51 -13.93
C ALA A 324 -11.11 2.95 -13.67
N CYS A 325 -11.29 3.46 -12.43
CA CYS A 325 -10.84 4.78 -12.03
C CYS A 325 -9.30 4.90 -12.07
N ALA A 326 -8.58 3.88 -11.64
CA ALA A 326 -7.11 3.87 -11.69
C ALA A 326 -6.62 3.94 -13.15
N TRP A 327 -7.18 3.10 -14.03
CA TRP A 327 -6.85 3.10 -15.45
C TRP A 327 -7.18 4.44 -16.11
N LEU A 328 -8.36 4.98 -15.85
CA LEU A 328 -8.81 6.25 -16.44
C LEU A 328 -8.01 7.45 -15.91
N SER A 329 -7.65 7.42 -14.62
CA SER A 329 -6.77 8.41 -14.00
C SER A 329 -5.38 8.43 -14.63
N ASP A 330 -4.84 7.25 -14.97
CA ASP A 330 -3.55 7.14 -15.67
C ASP A 330 -3.66 7.60 -17.13
N TYR A 331 -4.76 7.30 -17.80
CA TYR A 331 -5.00 7.72 -19.19
C TYR A 331 -5.19 9.23 -19.31
N LEU A 332 -6.01 9.82 -18.44
CA LEU A 332 -6.30 11.27 -18.46
C LEU A 332 -5.22 12.12 -17.77
N GLN A 333 -4.26 11.50 -17.06
CA GLN A 333 -3.24 12.18 -16.25
C GLN A 333 -3.81 13.18 -15.22
N HIS A 334 -5.07 12.98 -14.81
CA HIS A 334 -5.82 13.83 -13.87
C HIS A 334 -6.16 13.07 -12.58
N ARG A 335 -5.21 13.00 -11.65
CA ARG A 335 -5.34 12.22 -10.40
C ARG A 335 -6.26 12.89 -9.38
N TYR A 336 -6.23 14.22 -9.33
CA TYR A 336 -7.10 15.01 -8.43
C TYR A 336 -8.58 14.66 -8.61
N ALA A 337 -9.07 14.64 -9.87
CA ALA A 337 -10.48 14.42 -10.15
C ALA A 337 -10.99 13.07 -9.61
N PHE A 338 -10.18 12.02 -9.75
CA PHE A 338 -10.55 10.66 -9.27
C PHE A 338 -10.42 10.53 -7.75
N THR A 339 -9.42 11.17 -7.14
CA THR A 339 -9.29 11.20 -5.67
C THR A 339 -10.45 11.96 -5.04
N LEU A 340 -10.84 13.09 -5.63
CA LEU A 340 -12.00 13.87 -5.18
C LEU A 340 -13.32 13.11 -5.42
N LEU A 341 -13.46 12.41 -6.56
CA LEU A 341 -14.62 11.54 -6.82
C LEU A 341 -14.77 10.50 -5.70
N GLY A 342 -13.66 9.87 -5.27
CA GLY A 342 -13.67 8.96 -4.13
C GLY A 342 -14.20 9.60 -2.86
N ALA A 343 -13.71 10.79 -2.51
CA ALA A 343 -14.19 11.54 -1.34
C ALA A 343 -15.67 11.90 -1.44
N VAL A 344 -16.15 12.34 -2.61
CA VAL A 344 -17.57 12.68 -2.85
C VAL A 344 -18.46 11.45 -2.67
N LEU A 345 -18.05 10.29 -3.20
CA LEU A 345 -18.80 9.05 -3.02
C LEU A 345 -18.87 8.63 -1.54
N ILE A 346 -17.79 8.78 -0.77
CA ILE A 346 -17.80 8.55 0.68
C ILE A 346 -18.83 9.45 1.37
N VAL A 347 -18.81 10.74 1.07
CA VAL A 347 -19.73 11.72 1.66
C VAL A 347 -21.18 11.39 1.31
N ILE A 348 -21.50 11.08 0.06
CA ILE A 348 -22.85 10.70 -0.37
C ILE A 348 -23.29 9.44 0.37
N GLY A 349 -22.46 8.39 0.39
CA GLY A 349 -22.86 7.13 0.98
C GLY A 349 -23.08 7.22 2.50
N TRP A 350 -22.17 7.87 3.24
CA TRP A 350 -22.34 8.08 4.68
C TRP A 350 -23.51 9.02 5.01
N SER A 351 -23.83 10.00 4.14
CA SER A 351 -25.02 10.85 4.30
C SER A 351 -26.30 10.04 4.18
N ILE A 352 -26.37 9.08 3.25
CA ILE A 352 -27.51 8.16 3.10
C ILE A 352 -27.67 7.30 4.36
N GLU A 353 -26.57 6.76 4.89
CA GLU A 353 -26.61 5.95 6.11
C GLU A 353 -27.01 6.76 7.34
N LEU A 354 -26.51 7.98 7.48
CA LEU A 354 -26.82 8.87 8.60
C LEU A 354 -28.28 9.36 8.54
N ALA A 355 -28.83 9.58 7.34
CA ALA A 355 -30.22 9.98 7.15
C ALA A 355 -31.23 8.90 7.54
N GLN A 356 -30.79 7.65 7.78
CA GLN A 356 -31.62 6.53 8.23
C GLN A 356 -32.87 6.32 7.35
N VAL A 357 -32.72 6.43 6.03
CA VAL A 357 -33.84 6.27 5.07
C VAL A 357 -34.52 4.92 5.32
N PRO A 358 -35.87 4.88 5.41
CA PRO A 358 -36.60 3.65 5.74
C PRO A 358 -36.45 2.53 4.71
N ALA A 359 -36.07 2.85 3.45
CA ALA A 359 -35.91 1.88 2.37
C ALA A 359 -34.57 1.15 2.47
N PRO A 360 -34.51 -0.16 2.81
CA PRO A 360 -33.25 -0.90 2.96
C PRO A 360 -32.39 -0.89 1.67
N GLY A 361 -33.02 -0.89 0.49
CA GLY A 361 -32.31 -0.83 -0.79
C GLY A 361 -31.54 0.46 -1.01
N VAL A 362 -32.03 1.61 -0.52
CA VAL A 362 -31.32 2.91 -0.61
C VAL A 362 -30.09 2.89 0.30
N ARG A 363 -30.21 2.38 1.52
CA ARG A 363 -29.09 2.22 2.44
C ARG A 363 -28.05 1.23 1.91
N TYR A 364 -28.50 0.13 1.33
CA TYR A 364 -27.62 -0.82 0.66
C TYR A 364 -26.86 -0.18 -0.52
N MET A 365 -27.50 0.68 -1.31
CA MET A 365 -26.81 1.47 -2.35
C MET A 365 -25.79 2.45 -1.74
N GLY A 366 -26.08 3.04 -0.58
CA GLY A 366 -25.12 3.84 0.17
C GLY A 366 -23.80 3.10 0.43
N MET A 367 -23.88 1.79 0.79
CA MET A 367 -22.68 0.96 1.00
C MET A 367 -21.81 0.82 -0.25
N PHE A 368 -22.40 0.73 -1.46
CA PHE A 368 -21.64 0.72 -2.71
C PHE A 368 -20.84 2.02 -2.90
N PHE A 369 -21.44 3.16 -2.60
CA PHE A 369 -20.76 4.45 -2.73
C PHE A 369 -19.63 4.59 -1.72
N VAL A 370 -19.87 4.25 -0.45
CA VAL A 370 -18.85 4.32 0.60
C VAL A 370 -17.67 3.42 0.28
N THR A 371 -17.94 2.15 -0.07
CA THR A 371 -16.89 1.17 -0.36
C THR A 371 -16.08 1.56 -1.59
N SER A 372 -16.76 1.87 -2.71
CA SER A 372 -16.08 2.26 -3.95
C SER A 372 -15.27 3.55 -3.76
N GLY A 373 -15.84 4.53 -3.05
CA GLY A 373 -15.20 5.80 -2.77
C GLY A 373 -13.92 5.64 -1.96
N SER A 374 -13.93 4.83 -0.90
CA SER A 374 -12.75 4.61 -0.04
C SER A 374 -11.59 3.95 -0.79
N PHE A 375 -11.85 2.89 -1.55
CA PHE A 375 -10.80 2.19 -2.30
C PHE A 375 -10.25 3.02 -3.46
N VAL A 376 -11.09 3.81 -4.16
CA VAL A 376 -10.64 4.76 -5.18
C VAL A 376 -9.73 5.81 -4.55
N MET A 377 -10.18 6.44 -3.45
CA MET A 377 -9.40 7.48 -2.78
C MET A 377 -8.07 6.96 -2.24
N MET A 378 -8.05 5.78 -1.60
CA MET A 378 -6.81 5.15 -1.11
C MET A 378 -5.81 4.90 -2.23
N SER A 379 -6.25 4.26 -3.32
CA SER A 379 -5.35 3.90 -4.41
C SER A 379 -4.81 5.13 -5.15
N THR A 380 -5.65 6.11 -5.41
CA THR A 380 -5.28 7.31 -6.18
C THR A 380 -4.38 8.26 -5.39
N ILE A 381 -4.61 8.45 -4.07
CA ILE A 381 -3.75 9.34 -3.25
C ILE A 381 -2.33 8.81 -3.11
N VAL A 382 -2.16 7.48 -2.98
CA VAL A 382 -0.84 6.83 -2.95
C VAL A 382 -0.06 7.13 -4.21
N VAL A 383 -0.69 6.92 -5.37
CA VAL A 383 -0.07 7.16 -6.67
C VAL A 383 0.20 8.65 -6.87
N TRP A 384 -0.76 9.52 -6.52
CA TRP A 384 -0.63 10.97 -6.68
C TRP A 384 0.52 11.54 -5.84
N LEU A 385 0.68 11.10 -4.60
CA LEU A 385 1.83 11.46 -3.77
C LEU A 385 3.15 10.98 -4.40
N CYS A 386 3.22 9.72 -4.84
CA CYS A 386 4.43 9.14 -5.42
C CYS A 386 4.92 9.86 -6.67
N VAL A 387 3.99 10.29 -7.54
CA VAL A 387 4.35 11.00 -8.77
C VAL A 387 4.83 12.41 -8.48
N ASN A 388 4.29 13.06 -7.44
CA ASN A 388 4.62 14.43 -7.06
C ASN A 388 5.81 14.56 -6.10
N LEU A 389 6.40 13.44 -5.70
CA LEU A 389 7.66 13.45 -4.97
C LEU A 389 8.82 13.14 -5.91
N GLY A 390 9.88 13.93 -5.75
CA GLY A 390 11.14 13.70 -6.46
C GLY A 390 11.69 12.29 -6.24
N LYS A 391 12.67 11.93 -7.06
CA LYS A 391 13.34 10.62 -7.00
C LYS A 391 14.13 10.49 -5.68
N GLY A 392 14.18 9.31 -5.09
CA GLY A 392 15.09 9.00 -3.99
C GLY A 392 14.44 8.67 -2.66
N VAL A 393 15.20 8.89 -1.59
CA VAL A 393 14.85 8.55 -0.20
C VAL A 393 13.57 9.23 0.26
N LYS A 394 13.30 10.46 -0.19
CA LYS A 394 12.10 11.22 0.18
C LYS A 394 10.81 10.45 -0.15
N ARG A 395 10.73 9.80 -1.33
CA ARG A 395 9.57 8.99 -1.71
C ARG A 395 9.40 7.78 -0.79
N SER A 396 10.49 7.09 -0.42
CA SER A 396 10.43 5.93 0.48
C SER A 396 9.97 6.33 1.88
N VAL A 397 10.49 7.46 2.40
CA VAL A 397 10.08 8.02 3.69
C VAL A 397 8.59 8.43 3.64
N ALA A 398 8.18 9.12 2.59
CA ALA A 398 6.79 9.55 2.42
C ALA A 398 5.81 8.37 2.33
N MET A 399 6.17 7.30 1.60
CA MET A 399 5.35 6.08 1.54
C MET A 399 5.25 5.40 2.90
N GLY A 400 6.36 5.34 3.65
CA GLY A 400 6.34 4.81 5.01
C GLY A 400 5.45 5.63 5.96
N LEU A 401 5.50 6.97 5.86
CA LEU A 401 4.62 7.85 6.62
C LEU A 401 3.15 7.70 6.21
N LEU A 402 2.88 7.68 4.90
CA LEU A 402 1.53 7.56 4.36
C LEU A 402 0.86 6.26 4.82
N THR A 403 1.53 5.12 4.67
CA THR A 403 0.97 3.83 5.06
C THR A 403 1.00 3.64 6.57
N GLY A 404 2.04 4.08 7.28
CA GLY A 404 2.14 3.96 8.74
C GLY A 404 1.08 4.80 9.46
N PHE A 405 1.13 6.12 9.30
CA PHE A 405 0.19 7.02 9.97
C PHE A 405 -1.20 7.01 9.35
N GLY A 406 -1.31 6.74 8.06
CA GLY A 406 -2.61 6.61 7.41
C GLY A 406 -3.46 5.48 7.98
N ASN A 407 -2.85 4.35 8.37
CA ASN A 407 -3.54 3.25 9.07
C ASN A 407 -4.09 3.63 10.46
N CYS A 408 -3.73 4.80 11.01
CA CYS A 408 -4.38 5.30 12.23
C CYS A 408 -5.89 5.57 12.03
N GLY A 409 -6.37 5.70 10.79
CA GLY A 409 -7.81 5.73 10.48
C GLY A 409 -8.54 4.47 10.98
N ALA A 410 -7.94 3.31 10.84
CA ALA A 410 -8.49 2.05 11.35
C ALA A 410 -8.61 2.01 12.88
N PHE A 411 -7.78 2.76 13.61
CA PHE A 411 -7.94 2.91 15.05
C PHE A 411 -9.24 3.65 15.40
N VAL A 412 -9.57 4.70 14.66
CA VAL A 412 -10.81 5.46 14.85
C VAL A 412 -12.01 4.57 14.54
N SER A 413 -11.99 3.85 13.42
CA SER A 413 -13.08 2.98 12.96
C SER A 413 -13.49 1.93 14.00
N GLY A 414 -12.52 1.33 14.70
CA GLY A 414 -12.77 0.34 15.72
C GLY A 414 -13.52 0.85 16.97
N ASN A 415 -13.58 2.18 17.18
CA ASN A 415 -14.12 2.79 18.39
C ASN A 415 -15.41 3.59 18.18
N VAL A 416 -15.80 3.89 16.93
CA VAL A 416 -16.94 4.76 16.64
C VAL A 416 -18.28 4.03 16.49
N PHE A 417 -18.26 2.73 16.19
CA PHE A 417 -19.48 1.90 16.11
C PHE A 417 -19.81 1.29 17.47
N ILE A 418 -20.47 2.08 18.31
CA ILE A 418 -20.80 1.75 19.69
C ILE A 418 -22.02 0.83 19.72
N ALA A 419 -21.93 -0.32 20.39
CA ALA A 419 -22.99 -1.34 20.40
C ALA A 419 -24.33 -0.82 20.96
N GLU A 420 -24.29 0.12 21.93
CA GLU A 420 -25.50 0.76 22.49
C GLU A 420 -26.27 1.62 21.49
N GLN A 421 -25.66 2.01 20.39
CA GLN A 421 -26.27 2.83 19.36
C GLN A 421 -26.88 2.02 18.20
N ALA A 422 -26.78 0.67 18.28
CA ALA A 422 -27.42 -0.20 17.30
C ALA A 422 -28.95 0.04 17.29
N PRO A 423 -29.61 -0.04 16.16
CA PRO A 423 -29.10 -0.23 14.78
C PRO A 423 -28.74 1.06 14.04
N ARG A 424 -28.80 2.22 14.69
CA ARG A 424 -28.69 3.54 14.04
C ARG A 424 -27.27 4.06 13.90
N TYR A 425 -26.35 3.68 14.77
CA TYR A 425 -24.92 4.07 14.81
C TYR A 425 -24.63 5.53 14.40
N PRO A 426 -25.30 6.55 15.01
CA PRO A 426 -25.16 7.94 14.58
C PRO A 426 -23.72 8.47 14.71
N VAL A 427 -22.98 8.02 15.73
CA VAL A 427 -21.58 8.40 15.90
C VAL A 427 -20.73 7.78 14.81
N GLY A 428 -20.89 6.49 14.49
CA GLY A 428 -20.11 5.81 13.45
C GLY A 428 -20.31 6.46 12.08
N PHE A 429 -21.54 6.62 11.65
CA PHE A 429 -21.86 7.25 10.37
C PHE A 429 -21.47 8.74 10.32
N GLY A 430 -21.65 9.47 11.43
CA GLY A 430 -21.28 10.87 11.53
C GLY A 430 -19.77 11.10 11.46
N VAL A 431 -18.99 10.25 12.11
CA VAL A 431 -17.50 10.29 12.05
C VAL A 431 -17.03 9.92 10.64
N GLY A 432 -17.56 8.86 10.03
CA GLY A 432 -17.23 8.50 8.65
C GLY A 432 -17.53 9.62 7.66
N LEU A 433 -18.67 10.31 7.81
CA LEU A 433 -19.02 11.50 7.03
C LEU A 433 -18.02 12.64 7.23
N ALA A 434 -17.65 12.92 8.48
CA ALA A 434 -16.70 13.97 8.81
C ALA A 434 -15.31 13.67 8.21
N PHE A 435 -14.85 12.43 8.29
CA PHE A 435 -13.59 12.01 7.65
C PHE A 435 -13.67 12.12 6.13
N GLY A 436 -14.78 11.75 5.49
CA GLY A 436 -14.98 11.94 4.06
C GLY A 436 -14.86 13.42 3.63
N ILE A 437 -15.45 14.33 4.40
CA ILE A 437 -15.35 15.78 4.18
C ILE A 437 -13.92 16.28 4.39
N ILE A 438 -13.27 15.90 5.49
CA ILE A 438 -11.88 16.29 5.81
C ILE A 438 -10.93 15.79 4.71
N GLY A 439 -11.10 14.54 4.26
CA GLY A 439 -10.32 13.97 3.18
C GLY A 439 -10.51 14.72 1.86
N GLY A 440 -11.76 15.06 1.51
CA GLY A 440 -12.08 15.87 0.33
C GLY A 440 -11.48 17.28 0.39
N MET A 441 -11.52 17.93 1.56
CA MET A 441 -10.86 19.23 1.77
C MET A 441 -9.34 19.14 1.63
N ALA A 442 -8.71 18.11 2.23
CA ALA A 442 -7.27 17.90 2.12
C ALA A 442 -6.82 17.68 0.66
N VAL A 443 -7.54 16.85 -0.08
CA VAL A 443 -7.32 16.59 -1.51
C VAL A 443 -7.44 17.88 -2.33
N THR A 444 -8.46 18.68 -2.07
CA THR A 444 -8.72 19.94 -2.77
C THR A 444 -7.66 20.99 -2.45
N PHE A 445 -7.27 21.10 -1.19
CA PHE A 445 -6.19 21.99 -0.75
C PHE A 445 -4.86 21.63 -1.42
N TYR A 446 -4.52 20.34 -1.48
CA TYR A 446 -3.32 19.85 -2.15
C TYR A 446 -3.30 20.21 -3.64
N TYR A 447 -4.43 20.05 -4.34
CA TYR A 447 -4.57 20.42 -5.75
C TYR A 447 -4.31 21.91 -5.99
N PHE A 448 -4.95 22.78 -5.23
CA PHE A 448 -4.77 24.22 -5.42
C PHE A 448 -3.34 24.66 -5.13
N TYR A 449 -2.72 24.07 -4.11
CA TYR A 449 -1.31 24.34 -3.83
C TYR A 449 -0.41 23.92 -5.00
N LEU A 450 -0.53 22.71 -5.50
CA LEU A 450 0.28 22.21 -6.62
C LEU A 450 0.09 23.07 -7.87
N ARG A 451 -1.16 23.44 -8.16
CA ARG A 451 -1.51 24.30 -9.29
C ARG A 451 -0.88 25.68 -9.16
N ASN A 452 -0.93 26.28 -7.99
CA ASN A 452 -0.34 27.59 -7.73
C ASN A 452 1.19 27.53 -7.80
N GLU A 453 1.80 26.47 -7.27
CA GLU A 453 3.25 26.28 -7.34
C GLU A 453 3.72 26.06 -8.79
N ASN A 454 3.01 25.29 -9.61
CA ASN A 454 3.32 25.18 -11.04
C ASN A 454 3.25 26.54 -11.73
N ARG A 455 2.20 27.32 -11.49
CA ARG A 455 2.06 28.69 -12.05
C ARG A 455 3.19 29.61 -11.60
N ARG A 456 3.64 29.50 -10.35
CA ARG A 456 4.77 30.26 -9.82
C ARG A 456 6.06 29.90 -10.55
N ARG A 457 6.30 28.61 -10.76
CA ARG A 457 7.48 28.10 -11.48
C ARG A 457 7.47 28.50 -12.94
N ASP A 458 6.33 28.49 -13.60
CA ASP A 458 6.19 28.96 -15.00
C ASP A 458 6.53 30.44 -15.13
N LYS A 459 6.08 31.28 -14.19
CA LYS A 459 6.43 32.71 -14.15
C LYS A 459 7.92 32.94 -13.90
N MET A 460 8.55 32.15 -13.01
CA MET A 460 9.98 32.26 -12.76
C MET A 460 10.80 31.85 -14.00
N GLN A 461 10.40 30.80 -14.70
CA GLN A 461 11.07 30.32 -15.90
C GLN A 461 10.93 31.32 -17.05
N SER A 462 9.77 31.93 -17.25
CA SER A 462 9.56 32.98 -18.25
C SER A 462 10.37 34.27 -17.95
N SER A 463 10.61 34.55 -16.66
CA SER A 463 11.45 35.71 -16.26
C SER A 463 12.96 35.39 -16.31
N ALA A 464 13.35 34.12 -16.33
CA ALA A 464 14.75 33.66 -16.30
C ALA A 464 15.28 33.35 -17.73
N ASN A 465 14.60 33.73 -18.80
CA ASN A 465 15.03 33.53 -20.18
C ASN A 465 16.45 34.14 -20.40
N GLY A 466 17.46 33.24 -20.30
CA GLY A 466 18.87 33.60 -20.53
C GLY A 466 19.89 33.09 -19.51
N LYS A 467 19.48 32.46 -18.41
CA LYS A 467 20.43 31.84 -17.47
C LYS A 467 20.83 30.46 -17.94
N THR A 468 22.04 30.35 -18.50
CA THR A 468 22.71 29.09 -18.77
C THR A 468 23.29 28.56 -17.46
N TYR A 469 22.77 27.44 -16.97
CA TYR A 469 23.32 26.79 -15.78
C TYR A 469 24.60 26.05 -16.13
N THR A 470 25.59 26.10 -15.23
CA THR A 470 26.81 25.29 -15.35
C THR A 470 26.49 23.82 -15.05
N ARG A 471 27.34 22.92 -15.55
CA ARG A 471 27.19 21.47 -15.36
C ARG A 471 27.14 21.10 -13.87
N GLU A 472 27.95 21.76 -13.03
CA GLU A 472 27.95 21.56 -11.57
C GLU A 472 26.67 22.06 -10.90
N GLU A 473 26.07 23.14 -11.39
CA GLU A 473 24.76 23.62 -10.89
C GLU A 473 23.64 22.66 -11.28
N LEU A 474 23.68 22.10 -12.50
CA LEU A 474 22.72 21.07 -12.96
C LEU A 474 22.83 19.79 -12.14
N GLU A 475 24.03 19.35 -11.78
CA GLU A 475 24.24 18.17 -10.93
C GLU A 475 23.74 18.41 -9.50
N ARG A 476 24.00 19.58 -8.90
CA ARG A 476 23.42 19.98 -7.61
C ARG A 476 21.90 20.12 -7.66
N MET A 477 21.33 20.55 -8.79
CA MET A 477 19.90 20.66 -8.98
C MET A 477 19.22 19.28 -9.14
N GLN A 478 19.89 18.27 -9.67
CA GLN A 478 19.35 16.91 -9.77
C GLN A 478 19.04 16.31 -8.39
N ASP A 479 19.79 16.67 -7.36
CA ASP A 479 19.57 16.23 -5.97
C ASP A 479 18.36 16.92 -5.30
N LEU A 480 17.83 18.00 -5.87
CA LEU A 480 16.68 18.75 -5.32
C LEU A 480 15.34 18.03 -5.46
N GLY A 481 15.23 17.03 -6.33
CA GLY A 481 14.02 16.24 -6.51
C GLY A 481 12.80 17.09 -6.88
N ASP A 482 11.76 17.10 -6.00
CA ASP A 482 10.54 17.91 -6.19
C ASP A 482 10.75 19.42 -5.99
N ALA A 483 11.89 19.85 -5.45
CA ALA A 483 12.28 21.25 -5.35
C ALA A 483 12.99 21.78 -6.60
N HIS A 484 13.27 20.93 -7.61
CA HIS A 484 13.90 21.36 -8.86
C HIS A 484 13.00 22.37 -9.59
N PRO A 485 13.53 23.49 -10.12
CA PRO A 485 12.73 24.52 -10.82
C PRO A 485 11.94 23.99 -12.03
N ASP A 486 12.48 23.03 -12.75
CA ASP A 486 11.82 22.43 -13.93
C ASP A 486 10.86 21.30 -13.57
N PHE A 487 10.83 20.86 -12.30
CA PHE A 487 9.89 19.83 -11.86
C PHE A 487 8.45 20.39 -11.92
N ARG A 488 7.57 19.70 -12.66
CA ARG A 488 6.15 20.05 -12.73
C ARG A 488 5.33 19.00 -12.01
N PHE A 489 4.51 19.48 -11.09
CA PHE A 489 3.59 18.62 -10.36
C PHE A 489 2.44 18.16 -11.26
N GLN A 490 2.12 16.88 -11.19
CA GLN A 490 0.95 16.29 -11.87
C GLN A 490 -0.32 16.54 -11.04
N MET A 491 -1.42 16.86 -11.75
CA MET A 491 -2.70 17.18 -11.13
C MET A 491 -3.61 15.96 -10.93
#